data_cd7bbf4112e9840b0de77cea62eecae5
#
_entry.id   cd7bbf4112e9840b0de77cea62eecae5
#
_cell.length_a   1.000
_cell.length_b   1.000
_cell.length_c   1.000
_cell.angle_alpha   90.00
_cell.angle_beta   90.00
_cell.angle_gamma   90.00
#
_symmetry.space_group_name_H-M   'P 1'
#
loop_
_entity.id
_entity.type
_entity.pdbx_description
1 polymer ?
#
loop_
_entity_poly.entity_id
_entity_poly.type
_entity_poly.pdbx_seq_one_letter_code
_entity_poly.pdbx_strand_id
1 'polypeptide(L)'
;KNLSNYTDITGYFCIGGSLRNKYNYNEEVNHHVIVGTPGRVSDLIGKGIIKGKNIRMLVIDEADDVLSVSFQKQLGKIFDNLDRDTLQLCLFSATIPCEIFVLTDNLLTNPLKILVKDEELSLKGIQQYKVYLGNTDEYKYDTLCDLYNRISIGQAMIYCNKRYMVDDLTNRLRDDNFSVSQIHGDMQQKERQNVMKQFRDGTTRILISTDVLARGIDVQQVSLVINYDIPKDPDTYIHRIGRSGRYGRKGIAINFETSRDRNNIKSIESAYGIKIEELPSDIEKIVKHI
;
A
#
# COMPACT_ATOMS: atom_id res chain seq x y z
N LYS A 1 -11.15 -8.53 15.58
CA LYS A 1 -12.33 -9.09 16.29
C LYS A 1 -12.54 -10.57 15.97
N ASN A 2 -12.49 -10.97 14.70
CA ASN A 2 -12.80 -12.37 14.34
C ASN A 2 -11.83 -13.39 14.95
N LEU A 3 -10.55 -13.05 15.09
CA LEU A 3 -9.54 -13.92 15.70
C LEU A 3 -9.69 -14.08 17.21
N SER A 4 -10.38 -13.15 17.87
CA SER A 4 -10.58 -13.15 19.32
C SER A 4 -11.97 -13.57 19.77
N ASN A 5 -12.83 -14.01 18.85
CA ASN A 5 -14.23 -14.34 19.14
C ASN A 5 -14.42 -15.46 20.20
N TYR A 6 -13.41 -16.30 20.39
CA TYR A 6 -13.42 -17.43 21.33
C TYR A 6 -12.36 -17.27 22.43
N THR A 7 -11.90 -16.04 22.66
CA THR A 7 -10.91 -15.71 23.69
C THR A 7 -11.29 -14.42 24.39
N ASP A 8 -10.73 -14.18 25.59
CA ASP A 8 -10.90 -12.93 26.33
C ASP A 8 -9.96 -11.81 25.84
N ILE A 9 -9.33 -11.99 24.67
CA ILE A 9 -8.40 -11.01 24.10
C ILE A 9 -9.17 -9.79 23.61
N THR A 10 -8.82 -8.64 24.16
CA THR A 10 -9.37 -7.33 23.77
C THR A 10 -8.38 -6.53 22.95
N GLY A 11 -8.88 -5.77 21.97
CA GLY A 11 -8.09 -4.93 21.09
C GLY A 11 -8.47 -3.46 21.15
N TYR A 12 -7.48 -2.59 21.09
CA TYR A 12 -7.63 -1.13 21.05
C TYR A 12 -7.03 -0.55 19.78
N PHE A 13 -7.78 0.34 19.11
CA PHE A 13 -7.36 0.93 17.84
C PHE A 13 -6.94 2.38 18.02
N CYS A 14 -5.67 2.68 17.73
CA CYS A 14 -5.06 4.01 17.82
C CYS A 14 -4.98 4.65 16.42
N ILE A 15 -6.12 5.18 15.91
CA ILE A 15 -6.20 5.80 14.59
C ILE A 15 -6.25 7.32 14.75
N GLY A 16 -5.54 8.06 13.88
CA GLY A 16 -5.59 9.51 13.81
C GLY A 16 -6.89 10.05 13.17
N GLY A 17 -7.11 11.36 13.20
CA GLY A 17 -8.22 12.03 12.53
C GLY A 17 -9.48 12.20 13.40
N SER A 18 -10.65 12.06 12.80
CA SER A 18 -11.98 12.40 13.38
C SER A 18 -12.36 11.68 14.69
N LEU A 19 -11.61 10.68 15.10
CA LEU A 19 -11.85 9.96 16.34
C LEU A 19 -11.20 10.62 17.58
N ARG A 20 -10.50 11.74 17.43
CA ARG A 20 -9.90 12.48 18.56
C ARG A 20 -10.91 12.76 19.69
N ASN A 21 -12.17 13.06 19.34
CA ASN A 21 -13.23 13.39 20.30
C ASN A 21 -13.92 12.19 20.94
N LYS A 22 -13.61 10.95 20.51
CA LYS A 22 -14.20 9.73 21.07
C LYS A 22 -13.31 9.05 22.12
N TYR A 23 -12.08 9.50 22.29
CA TYR A 23 -11.19 8.93 23.29
C TYR A 23 -11.37 9.68 24.61
N ASN A 24 -11.81 8.96 25.63
CA ASN A 24 -11.78 9.44 26.98
C ASN A 24 -10.31 9.46 27.43
N TYR A 25 -9.65 10.62 27.36
CA TYR A 25 -8.24 10.79 27.75
C TYR A 25 -7.98 10.52 29.24
N ASN A 26 -9.03 10.30 30.03
CA ASN A 26 -8.97 10.02 31.46
C ASN A 26 -8.93 8.51 31.74
N GLU A 27 -9.08 7.66 30.73
CA GLU A 27 -9.05 6.20 30.90
C GLU A 27 -7.74 5.62 30.35
N GLU A 28 -7.10 4.84 31.19
CA GLU A 28 -5.93 4.05 30.80
C GLU A 28 -6.34 2.97 29.78
N VAL A 29 -5.52 2.78 28.74
CA VAL A 29 -5.74 1.70 27.77
C VAL A 29 -5.26 0.39 28.39
N ASN A 30 -6.20 -0.43 28.83
CA ASN A 30 -5.95 -1.75 29.40
C ASN A 30 -6.47 -2.84 28.46
N HIS A 31 -5.84 -2.97 27.31
CA HIS A 31 -6.17 -3.96 26.27
C HIS A 31 -4.95 -4.84 25.95
N HIS A 32 -5.22 -6.09 25.56
CA HIS A 32 -4.18 -7.06 25.25
C HIS A 32 -3.43 -6.73 23.95
N VAL A 33 -4.13 -6.20 22.95
CA VAL A 33 -3.57 -5.84 21.66
C VAL A 33 -3.88 -4.39 21.33
N ILE A 34 -2.85 -3.61 21.02
CA ILE A 34 -2.98 -2.21 20.60
C ILE A 34 -2.50 -2.11 19.16
N VAL A 35 -3.37 -1.62 18.27
CA VAL A 35 -3.06 -1.43 16.85
C VAL A 35 -3.18 0.05 16.51
N GLY A 36 -2.16 0.62 15.88
CA GLY A 36 -2.21 2.04 15.57
C GLY A 36 -1.09 2.52 14.65
N THR A 37 -1.18 3.79 14.26
CA THR A 37 -0.11 4.47 13.51
C THR A 37 0.93 5.05 14.46
N PRO A 38 2.22 5.17 14.05
CA PRO A 38 3.30 5.62 14.91
C PRO A 38 3.00 6.94 15.64
N GLY A 39 2.46 7.94 14.92
CA GLY A 39 2.14 9.25 15.50
C GLY A 39 1.08 9.18 16.60
N ARG A 40 0.06 8.34 16.43
CA ARG A 40 -1.01 8.23 17.44
C ARG A 40 -0.58 7.41 18.65
N VAL A 41 0.13 6.33 18.42
CA VAL A 41 0.69 5.50 19.50
C VAL A 41 1.66 6.33 20.33
N SER A 42 2.57 7.07 19.72
CA SER A 42 3.52 7.99 20.37
C SER A 42 2.81 9.06 21.20
N ASP A 43 1.71 9.65 20.69
CA ASP A 43 0.91 10.64 21.45
C ASP A 43 0.28 10.03 22.70
N LEU A 44 -0.30 8.83 22.60
CA LEU A 44 -0.96 8.16 23.73
C LEU A 44 0.02 7.64 24.78
N ILE A 45 1.21 7.19 24.38
CA ILE A 45 2.29 6.81 25.29
C ILE A 45 2.81 8.06 26.01
N GLY A 46 3.04 9.17 25.28
CA GLY A 46 3.52 10.42 25.86
C GLY A 46 2.54 11.05 26.87
N LYS A 47 1.24 10.74 26.76
CA LYS A 47 0.19 11.14 27.71
C LYS A 47 -0.01 10.13 28.86
N GLY A 48 0.74 9.04 28.90
CA GLY A 48 0.60 7.99 29.91
C GLY A 48 -0.68 7.15 29.80
N ILE A 49 -1.45 7.31 28.72
CA ILE A 49 -2.67 6.54 28.44
C ILE A 49 -2.34 5.10 28.08
N ILE A 50 -1.27 4.91 27.30
CA ILE A 50 -0.65 3.60 27.05
C ILE A 50 0.59 3.51 27.93
N LYS A 51 0.63 2.53 28.82
CA LYS A 51 1.82 2.24 29.64
C LYS A 51 2.82 1.42 28.84
N GLY A 52 3.78 2.10 28.23
CA GLY A 52 4.80 1.47 27.41
C GLY A 52 5.56 0.33 28.10
N LYS A 53 5.88 0.47 29.39
CA LYS A 53 6.57 -0.57 30.19
C LYS A 53 5.80 -1.89 30.33
N ASN A 54 4.49 -1.89 30.07
CA ASN A 54 3.67 -3.12 30.10
C ASN A 54 3.67 -3.84 28.75
N ILE A 55 4.20 -3.22 27.69
CA ILE A 55 4.25 -3.81 26.34
C ILE A 55 5.36 -4.85 26.30
N ARG A 56 5.01 -6.09 25.95
CA ARG A 56 5.93 -7.23 25.85
C ARG A 56 6.33 -7.56 24.43
N MET A 57 5.52 -7.13 23.45
CA MET A 57 5.79 -7.35 22.04
C MET A 57 5.44 -6.09 21.25
N LEU A 58 6.35 -5.65 20.39
CA LEU A 58 6.13 -4.61 19.41
C LEU A 58 6.29 -5.21 18.01
N VAL A 59 5.23 -5.11 17.22
CA VAL A 59 5.24 -5.52 15.82
C VAL A 59 5.20 -4.27 14.95
N ILE A 60 6.17 -4.12 14.05
CA ILE A 60 6.21 -3.08 13.04
C ILE A 60 5.96 -3.75 11.69
N ASP A 61 4.82 -3.47 11.11
CA ASP A 61 4.44 -3.89 9.76
C ASP A 61 4.69 -2.75 8.77
N GLU A 62 4.96 -3.08 7.50
CA GLU A 62 5.45 -2.14 6.48
C GLU A 62 6.67 -1.35 7.02
N ALA A 63 7.69 -2.11 7.52
CA ALA A 63 8.82 -1.54 8.25
C ALA A 63 9.63 -0.55 7.40
N ASP A 64 9.70 -0.73 6.10
CA ASP A 64 10.32 0.18 5.13
C ASP A 64 9.70 1.58 5.18
N ASP A 65 8.37 1.69 5.32
CA ASP A 65 7.68 2.96 5.46
C ASP A 65 7.75 3.52 6.89
N VAL A 66 7.46 2.66 7.87
CA VAL A 66 7.39 3.06 9.28
C VAL A 66 8.76 3.48 9.85
N LEU A 67 9.86 2.86 9.41
CA LEU A 67 11.23 3.22 9.81
C LEU A 67 11.80 4.40 8.98
N SER A 68 11.05 4.90 8.00
CA SER A 68 11.46 6.05 7.19
C SER A 68 11.68 7.30 8.05
N VAL A 69 12.39 8.28 7.49
CA VAL A 69 12.70 9.57 8.16
C VAL A 69 11.43 10.25 8.71
N SER A 70 10.29 10.04 8.06
CA SER A 70 9.00 10.65 8.43
C SER A 70 8.53 10.28 9.84
N PHE A 71 8.83 9.07 10.31
CA PHE A 71 8.35 8.54 11.59
C PHE A 71 9.44 8.35 12.66
N GLN A 72 10.70 8.65 12.36
CA GLN A 72 11.82 8.43 13.29
C GLN A 72 11.62 9.09 14.66
N LYS A 73 11.11 10.35 14.70
CA LYS A 73 10.83 11.04 15.97
C LYS A 73 9.75 10.36 16.80
N GLN A 74 8.71 9.87 16.14
CA GLN A 74 7.60 9.16 16.80
C GLN A 74 8.06 7.80 17.32
N LEU A 75 8.83 7.08 16.53
CA LEU A 75 9.41 5.80 16.91
C LEU A 75 10.39 5.94 18.07
N GLY A 76 11.27 6.93 18.04
CA GLY A 76 12.17 7.23 19.16
C GLY A 76 11.39 7.39 20.47
N LYS A 77 10.32 8.22 20.48
CA LYS A 77 9.46 8.39 21.66
C LYS A 77 8.78 7.09 22.10
N ILE A 78 8.38 6.23 21.16
CA ILE A 78 7.80 4.93 21.49
C ILE A 78 8.87 4.07 22.17
N PHE A 79 10.04 3.89 21.55
CA PHE A 79 11.13 3.08 22.06
C PHE A 79 11.68 3.54 23.42
N ASP A 80 11.74 4.85 23.66
CA ASP A 80 12.20 5.43 24.94
C ASP A 80 11.27 5.08 26.12
N ASN A 81 10.02 4.73 25.84
CA ASN A 81 9.02 4.38 26.84
C ASN A 81 8.78 2.88 26.99
N LEU A 82 9.42 2.05 26.16
CA LEU A 82 9.33 0.59 26.24
C LEU A 82 10.44 0.03 27.14
N ASP A 83 10.16 -1.11 27.75
CA ASP A 83 11.15 -1.89 28.49
C ASP A 83 11.89 -2.82 27.53
N ARG A 84 13.08 -2.40 27.07
CA ARG A 84 13.85 -3.10 26.05
C ARG A 84 14.37 -4.46 26.50
N ASP A 85 14.54 -4.67 27.81
CA ASP A 85 15.09 -5.92 28.35
C ASP A 85 14.10 -7.08 28.22
N THR A 86 12.80 -6.75 28.24
CA THR A 86 11.71 -7.74 28.16
C THR A 86 10.91 -7.67 26.85
N LEU A 87 11.24 -6.73 25.96
CA LEU A 87 10.51 -6.49 24.72
C LEU A 87 10.94 -7.48 23.61
N GLN A 88 9.98 -8.18 23.04
CA GLN A 88 10.16 -8.84 21.75
C GLN A 88 9.81 -7.86 20.62
N LEU A 89 10.78 -7.59 19.75
CA LEU A 89 10.59 -6.73 18.57
C LEU A 89 10.48 -7.58 17.31
N CYS A 90 9.42 -7.38 16.52
CA CYS A 90 9.18 -8.05 15.26
C CYS A 90 9.03 -7.02 14.15
N LEU A 91 9.77 -7.19 13.06
CA LEU A 91 9.71 -6.33 11.89
C LEU A 91 9.23 -7.15 10.69
N PHE A 92 8.25 -6.62 9.96
CA PHE A 92 7.75 -7.19 8.72
C PHE A 92 7.78 -6.14 7.62
N SER A 93 8.31 -6.51 6.46
CA SER A 93 8.34 -5.63 5.29
C SER A 93 8.34 -6.46 4.01
N ALA A 94 7.71 -5.95 2.96
CA ALA A 94 7.80 -6.53 1.62
C ALA A 94 9.13 -6.18 0.95
N THR A 95 9.69 -5.01 1.28
CA THR A 95 10.96 -4.50 0.75
C THR A 95 11.86 -4.11 1.91
N ILE A 96 13.17 -4.34 1.80
CA ILE A 96 14.16 -3.94 2.81
C ILE A 96 15.29 -3.16 2.12
N PRO A 97 15.14 -1.85 1.92
CA PRO A 97 16.21 -0.99 1.44
C PRO A 97 17.45 -1.07 2.33
N CYS A 98 18.64 -0.86 1.77
CA CYS A 98 19.91 -0.94 2.52
C CYS A 98 19.91 -0.05 3.78
N GLU A 99 19.29 1.12 3.73
CA GLU A 99 19.18 2.05 4.86
C GLU A 99 18.35 1.46 6.01
N ILE A 100 17.27 0.77 5.68
CA ILE A 100 16.40 0.08 6.66
C ILE A 100 17.12 -1.14 7.22
N PHE A 101 17.89 -1.85 6.41
CA PHE A 101 18.69 -2.99 6.86
C PHE A 101 19.68 -2.60 7.96
N VAL A 102 20.39 -1.48 7.77
CA VAL A 102 21.31 -0.93 8.78
C VAL A 102 20.57 -0.52 10.05
N LEU A 103 19.40 0.11 9.92
CA LEU A 103 18.57 0.48 11.08
C LEU A 103 18.08 -0.74 11.84
N THR A 104 17.67 -1.81 11.14
CA THR A 104 17.20 -3.05 11.79
C THR A 104 18.29 -3.76 12.56
N ASP A 105 19.51 -3.79 12.04
CA ASP A 105 20.66 -4.36 12.75
C ASP A 105 21.01 -3.60 14.05
N ASN A 106 20.72 -2.29 14.10
CA ASN A 106 20.90 -1.49 15.32
C ASN A 106 19.72 -1.62 16.30
N LEU A 107 18.52 -1.92 15.83
CA LEU A 107 17.32 -2.02 16.65
C LEU A 107 17.14 -3.43 17.26
N LEU A 108 17.57 -4.46 16.56
CA LEU A 108 17.36 -5.86 16.90
C LEU A 108 18.62 -6.46 17.51
N THR A 109 18.46 -7.19 18.60
CA THR A 109 19.56 -7.94 19.23
C THR A 109 19.45 -9.41 18.82
N ASN A 110 20.43 -9.89 18.05
CA ASN A 110 20.51 -11.29 17.57
C ASN A 110 19.18 -11.79 16.94
N PRO A 111 18.64 -11.12 15.89
CA PRO A 111 17.33 -11.43 15.35
C PRO A 111 17.33 -12.75 14.56
N LEU A 112 16.22 -13.47 14.63
CA LEU A 112 15.91 -14.49 13.63
C LEU A 112 15.53 -13.77 12.31
N LYS A 113 16.36 -13.93 11.29
CA LYS A 113 16.10 -13.33 9.95
C LYS A 113 15.48 -14.40 9.05
N ILE A 114 14.24 -14.13 8.60
CA ILE A 114 13.53 -14.92 7.60
C ILE A 114 13.45 -14.04 6.36
N LEU A 115 14.37 -14.25 5.43
CA LEU A 115 14.47 -13.47 4.20
C LEU A 115 14.00 -14.33 3.03
N VAL A 116 13.09 -13.77 2.24
CA VAL A 116 12.69 -14.32 0.94
C VAL A 116 13.69 -13.81 -0.09
N LYS A 117 14.21 -14.68 -0.94
CA LYS A 117 15.11 -14.27 -2.02
C LYS A 117 14.35 -13.34 -2.98
N ASP A 118 15.04 -12.33 -3.52
CA ASP A 118 14.46 -11.36 -4.46
C ASP A 118 13.79 -12.04 -5.66
N GLU A 119 14.33 -13.19 -6.11
CA GLU A 119 13.75 -14.02 -7.16
C GLU A 119 12.43 -14.70 -6.77
N GLU A 120 12.13 -14.81 -5.47
CA GLU A 120 10.93 -15.44 -4.91
C GLU A 120 9.91 -14.43 -4.38
N LEU A 121 10.26 -13.13 -4.33
CA LEU A 121 9.28 -12.08 -4.09
C LEU A 121 8.11 -12.30 -5.04
N SER A 122 6.89 -12.30 -4.51
CA SER A 122 5.66 -12.83 -5.11
C SER A 122 5.23 -12.16 -6.44
N LEU A 123 6.19 -11.67 -7.21
CA LEU A 123 6.00 -11.16 -8.57
C LEU A 123 5.70 -12.28 -9.57
N LYS A 124 6.03 -13.54 -9.24
CA LYS A 124 5.74 -14.71 -10.12
C LYS A 124 4.26 -14.91 -10.44
N GLY A 125 3.37 -14.38 -9.59
CA GLY A 125 1.92 -14.39 -9.83
C GLY A 125 1.37 -13.18 -10.58
N ILE A 126 2.21 -12.18 -10.88
CA ILE A 126 1.78 -10.93 -11.50
C ILE A 126 2.46 -10.80 -12.87
N GLN A 127 1.67 -10.84 -13.92
CA GLN A 127 2.14 -10.58 -15.29
C GLN A 127 2.30 -9.07 -15.46
N GLN A 128 3.48 -8.63 -15.86
CA GLN A 128 3.84 -7.21 -15.93
C GLN A 128 4.09 -6.81 -17.37
N TYR A 129 3.32 -5.83 -17.82
CA TYR A 129 3.39 -5.33 -19.18
C TYR A 129 3.60 -3.82 -19.20
N LYS A 130 4.11 -3.31 -20.31
CA LYS A 130 4.21 -1.88 -20.59
C LYS A 130 3.65 -1.55 -21.96
N VAL A 131 3.16 -0.33 -22.12
CA VAL A 131 2.70 0.27 -23.35
C VAL A 131 3.48 1.55 -23.56
N TYR A 132 4.29 1.60 -24.61
CA TYR A 132 5.03 2.82 -24.94
C TYR A 132 4.13 3.81 -25.69
N LEU A 133 3.94 4.99 -25.14
CA LEU A 133 3.02 6.02 -25.60
C LEU A 133 3.69 7.23 -26.24
N GLY A 134 4.98 7.13 -26.58
CA GLY A 134 5.71 8.22 -27.20
C GLY A 134 6.26 9.25 -26.21
N ASN A 135 6.27 10.52 -26.60
CA ASN A 135 6.95 11.59 -25.86
C ASN A 135 6.05 12.38 -24.90
N THR A 136 4.73 12.24 -25.03
CA THR A 136 3.72 13.04 -24.31
C THR A 136 2.72 12.15 -23.58
N ASP A 137 1.97 12.76 -22.64
CA ASP A 137 0.92 12.09 -21.90
C ASP A 137 -0.44 12.07 -22.66
N GLU A 138 -0.50 12.65 -23.84
CA GLU A 138 -1.74 12.84 -24.62
C GLU A 138 -2.48 11.54 -24.91
N TYR A 139 -1.74 10.48 -25.22
CA TYR A 139 -2.33 9.19 -25.57
C TYR A 139 -2.70 8.29 -24.39
N LYS A 140 -2.34 8.69 -23.15
CA LYS A 140 -2.61 7.86 -21.96
C LYS A 140 -4.09 7.60 -21.76
N TYR A 141 -4.93 8.63 -21.92
CA TYR A 141 -6.37 8.50 -21.71
C TYR A 141 -7.02 7.61 -22.76
N ASP A 142 -6.75 7.85 -24.01
CA ASP A 142 -7.32 7.07 -25.12
C ASP A 142 -6.89 5.60 -25.02
N THR A 143 -5.61 5.35 -24.69
CA THR A 143 -5.10 4.00 -24.44
C THR A 143 -5.81 3.33 -23.25
N LEU A 144 -6.11 4.08 -22.20
CA LEU A 144 -6.87 3.56 -21.05
C LEU A 144 -8.28 3.15 -21.46
N CYS A 145 -8.98 3.98 -22.21
CA CYS A 145 -10.32 3.69 -22.72
C CYS A 145 -10.31 2.47 -23.67
N ASP A 146 -9.32 2.40 -24.56
CA ASP A 146 -9.15 1.26 -25.46
C ASP A 146 -8.90 -0.05 -24.71
N LEU A 147 -8.08 -0.02 -23.66
CA LEU A 147 -7.87 -1.17 -22.80
C LEU A 147 -9.19 -1.65 -22.18
N TYR A 148 -9.96 -0.73 -21.59
CA TYR A 148 -11.24 -1.08 -20.96
C TYR A 148 -12.28 -1.61 -21.93
N ASN A 149 -12.27 -1.15 -23.19
CA ASN A 149 -13.15 -1.65 -24.25
C ASN A 149 -12.79 -3.07 -24.68
N ARG A 150 -11.51 -3.46 -24.55
CA ARG A 150 -11.01 -4.78 -24.96
C ARG A 150 -11.05 -5.82 -23.85
N ILE A 151 -10.98 -5.40 -22.60
CA ILE A 151 -10.78 -6.30 -21.46
C ILE A 151 -12.00 -6.28 -20.58
N SER A 152 -12.61 -7.48 -20.33
CA SER A 152 -13.65 -7.63 -19.33
C SER A 152 -13.02 -7.82 -17.96
N ILE A 153 -12.90 -6.74 -17.17
CA ILE A 153 -12.26 -6.76 -15.86
C ILE A 153 -13.29 -6.56 -14.76
N GLY A 154 -13.17 -7.34 -13.69
CA GLY A 154 -14.01 -7.19 -12.50
C GLY A 154 -13.73 -5.87 -11.78
N GLN A 155 -12.53 -5.74 -11.23
CA GLN A 155 -12.06 -4.54 -10.54
C GLN A 155 -10.61 -4.23 -10.88
N ALA A 156 -10.30 -2.93 -10.98
CA ALA A 156 -8.96 -2.44 -11.28
C ALA A 156 -8.57 -1.26 -10.37
N MET A 157 -7.27 -1.14 -10.12
CA MET A 157 -6.68 0.05 -9.51
C MET A 157 -5.81 0.79 -10.53
N ILE A 158 -5.96 2.11 -10.57
CA ILE A 158 -5.17 3.00 -11.42
C ILE A 158 -4.36 3.93 -10.53
N TYR A 159 -3.05 3.98 -10.74
CA TYR A 159 -2.16 4.83 -9.97
C TYR A 159 -1.66 6.02 -10.77
N CYS A 160 -1.84 7.22 -10.19
CA CYS A 160 -1.28 8.47 -10.66
C CYS A 160 -0.30 9.03 -9.63
N ASN A 161 0.76 9.70 -10.10
CA ASN A 161 1.77 10.28 -9.20
C ASN A 161 1.30 11.56 -8.52
N LYS A 162 0.27 12.23 -9.06
CA LYS A 162 -0.19 13.54 -8.60
C LYS A 162 -1.69 13.56 -8.36
N ARG A 163 -2.12 14.27 -7.31
CA ARG A 163 -3.52 14.38 -6.89
C ARG A 163 -4.41 14.99 -7.97
N TYR A 164 -3.98 16.10 -8.59
CA TYR A 164 -4.76 16.74 -9.66
C TYR A 164 -5.03 15.81 -10.84
N MET A 165 -4.07 14.88 -11.12
CA MET A 165 -4.25 13.89 -12.16
C MET A 165 -5.30 12.84 -11.77
N VAL A 166 -5.37 12.49 -10.48
CA VAL A 166 -6.43 11.62 -9.95
C VAL A 166 -7.81 12.27 -10.16
N ASP A 167 -7.93 13.56 -9.83
CA ASP A 167 -9.18 14.32 -9.99
C ASP A 167 -9.56 14.45 -11.46
N ASP A 168 -8.65 14.87 -12.33
CA ASP A 168 -8.86 15.02 -13.76
C ASP A 168 -9.29 13.72 -14.43
N LEU A 169 -8.52 12.66 -14.20
CA LEU A 169 -8.79 11.34 -14.77
C LEU A 169 -10.13 10.77 -14.28
N THR A 170 -10.47 11.01 -13.01
CA THR A 170 -11.75 10.57 -12.46
C THR A 170 -12.92 11.29 -13.13
N ASN A 171 -12.82 12.61 -13.33
CA ASN A 171 -13.88 13.40 -13.95
C ASN A 171 -14.07 12.95 -15.42
N ARG A 172 -13.01 12.84 -16.19
CA ARG A 172 -13.07 12.36 -17.58
C ARG A 172 -13.71 10.97 -17.70
N LEU A 173 -13.32 10.03 -16.87
CA LEU A 173 -13.90 8.69 -16.88
C LEU A 173 -15.38 8.68 -16.44
N ARG A 174 -15.79 9.58 -15.53
CA ARG A 174 -17.21 9.72 -15.16
C ARG A 174 -18.03 10.30 -16.30
N ASP A 175 -17.50 11.31 -17.01
CA ASP A 175 -18.14 11.90 -18.18
C ASP A 175 -18.36 10.85 -19.27
N ASP A 176 -17.42 9.89 -19.39
CA ASP A 176 -17.53 8.74 -20.30
C ASP A 176 -18.32 7.56 -19.71
N ASN A 177 -19.07 7.76 -18.61
CA ASN A 177 -19.94 6.80 -17.94
C ASN A 177 -19.23 5.58 -17.31
N PHE A 178 -17.95 5.69 -16.97
CA PHE A 178 -17.28 4.63 -16.20
C PHE A 178 -17.66 4.67 -14.72
N SER A 179 -17.83 3.49 -14.12
CA SER A 179 -18.07 3.35 -12.67
C SER A 179 -16.73 3.49 -11.91
N VAL A 180 -16.37 4.72 -11.53
CA VAL A 180 -15.07 5.07 -10.97
C VAL A 180 -15.19 5.81 -9.65
N SER A 181 -14.29 5.48 -8.73
CA SER A 181 -14.03 6.21 -7.48
C SER A 181 -12.60 6.69 -7.43
N GLN A 182 -12.36 7.75 -6.67
CA GLN A 182 -11.02 8.28 -6.44
C GLN A 182 -10.67 8.30 -4.96
N ILE A 183 -9.36 8.26 -4.67
CA ILE A 183 -8.88 8.41 -3.30
C ILE A 183 -7.47 9.02 -3.26
N HIS A 184 -7.28 10.05 -2.45
CA HIS A 184 -5.99 10.73 -2.26
C HIS A 184 -5.87 11.37 -0.88
N GLY A 185 -4.70 11.90 -0.56
CA GLY A 185 -4.34 12.39 0.77
C GLY A 185 -5.21 13.52 1.33
N ASP A 186 -5.78 14.39 0.47
CA ASP A 186 -6.56 15.54 0.91
C ASP A 186 -8.01 15.21 1.30
N MET A 187 -8.49 14.02 0.94
CA MET A 187 -9.83 13.58 1.31
C MET A 187 -9.96 13.33 2.81
N GLN A 188 -11.12 13.66 3.37
CA GLN A 188 -11.44 13.38 4.77
C GLN A 188 -11.50 11.87 5.01
N GLN A 189 -11.15 11.45 6.24
CA GLN A 189 -11.14 10.02 6.62
C GLN A 189 -12.49 9.32 6.40
N LYS A 190 -13.60 10.00 6.67
CA LYS A 190 -14.95 9.46 6.47
C LYS A 190 -15.25 9.22 4.99
N GLU A 191 -14.82 10.13 4.14
CA GLU A 191 -14.97 10.04 2.69
C GLU A 191 -14.17 8.86 2.14
N ARG A 192 -12.87 8.73 2.55
CA ARG A 192 -12.05 7.57 2.17
C ARG A 192 -12.68 6.24 2.58
N GLN A 193 -13.27 6.18 3.79
CA GLN A 193 -13.97 4.97 4.24
C GLN A 193 -15.17 4.62 3.36
N ASN A 194 -15.94 5.63 2.93
CA ASN A 194 -17.07 5.42 2.03
C ASN A 194 -16.62 4.93 0.65
N VAL A 195 -15.59 5.56 0.06
CA VAL A 195 -15.01 5.14 -1.21
C VAL A 195 -14.52 3.69 -1.13
N MET A 196 -13.77 3.35 -0.08
CA MET A 196 -13.29 1.99 0.12
C MET A 196 -14.41 0.97 0.31
N LYS A 197 -15.50 1.37 0.94
CA LYS A 197 -16.70 0.52 1.06
C LYS A 197 -17.32 0.28 -0.32
N GLN A 198 -17.57 1.35 -1.10
CA GLN A 198 -18.15 1.24 -2.46
C GLN A 198 -17.30 0.36 -3.38
N PHE A 199 -15.98 0.49 -3.29
CA PHE A 199 -15.07 -0.35 -4.06
C PHE A 199 -15.13 -1.82 -3.61
N ARG A 200 -15.12 -2.12 -2.32
CA ARG A 200 -15.25 -3.48 -1.78
C ARG A 200 -16.58 -4.13 -2.11
N ASP A 201 -17.66 -3.36 -2.07
CA ASP A 201 -19.01 -3.86 -2.37
C ASP A 201 -19.25 -4.00 -3.90
N GLY A 202 -18.26 -3.65 -4.74
CA GLY A 202 -18.36 -3.73 -6.20
C GLY A 202 -19.24 -2.66 -6.84
N THR A 203 -19.70 -1.67 -6.06
CA THR A 203 -20.48 -0.51 -6.57
C THR A 203 -19.65 0.30 -7.56
N THR A 204 -18.35 0.43 -7.30
CA THR A 204 -17.39 1.00 -8.25
C THR A 204 -16.36 -0.05 -8.64
N ARG A 205 -16.02 -0.09 -9.93
CA ARG A 205 -15.10 -1.09 -10.48
C ARG A 205 -13.69 -0.58 -10.67
N ILE A 206 -13.53 0.74 -10.78
CA ILE A 206 -12.24 1.40 -10.97
C ILE A 206 -11.96 2.27 -9.74
N LEU A 207 -10.79 2.10 -9.14
CA LEU A 207 -10.31 2.97 -8.07
C LEU A 207 -9.05 3.68 -8.54
N ILE A 208 -9.11 5.01 -8.66
CA ILE A 208 -7.96 5.84 -9.01
C ILE A 208 -7.34 6.40 -7.74
N SER A 209 -6.02 6.26 -7.60
CA SER A 209 -5.33 6.64 -6.39
C SER A 209 -3.94 7.21 -6.65
N THR A 210 -3.46 8.00 -5.68
CA THR A 210 -2.03 8.21 -5.47
C THR A 210 -1.44 7.12 -4.57
N ASP A 211 -0.13 7.15 -4.34
CA ASP A 211 0.58 6.17 -3.49
C ASP A 211 0.11 6.13 -2.02
N VAL A 212 -0.70 7.08 -1.58
CA VAL A 212 -1.35 7.05 -0.26
C VAL A 212 -2.10 5.73 0.02
N LEU A 213 -2.54 5.05 -1.04
CA LEU A 213 -3.20 3.75 -0.95
C LEU A 213 -2.35 2.57 -1.45
N ALA A 214 -1.14 2.81 -1.91
CA ALA A 214 -0.27 1.71 -2.34
C ALA A 214 0.10 0.79 -1.15
N ARG A 215 0.08 1.33 0.08
CA ARG A 215 0.48 0.64 1.30
C ARG A 215 -0.65 0.55 2.33
N GLY A 216 -0.70 -0.55 3.08
CA GLY A 216 -1.53 -0.69 4.30
C GLY A 216 -3.04 -0.70 4.13
N ILE A 217 -3.59 -0.78 2.93
CA ILE A 217 -5.04 -0.89 2.73
C ILE A 217 -5.42 -2.31 2.39
N ASP A 218 -6.38 -2.81 3.15
CA ASP A 218 -7.10 -4.03 2.83
C ASP A 218 -8.06 -3.75 1.65
N VAL A 219 -7.47 -3.61 0.47
CA VAL A 219 -8.23 -3.67 -0.79
C VAL A 219 -8.33 -5.14 -1.14
N GLN A 220 -9.55 -5.62 -1.36
CA GLN A 220 -9.76 -6.92 -1.96
C GLN A 220 -8.93 -6.99 -3.25
N GLN A 221 -8.49 -8.19 -3.57
CA GLN A 221 -7.67 -8.44 -4.74
C GLN A 221 -8.31 -7.87 -5.98
N VAL A 222 -7.58 -6.98 -6.64
CA VAL A 222 -7.92 -6.54 -7.97
C VAL A 222 -7.27 -7.46 -9.00
N SER A 223 -7.92 -7.68 -10.12
CA SER A 223 -7.35 -8.47 -11.22
C SER A 223 -6.31 -7.65 -11.99
N LEU A 224 -6.48 -6.32 -12.01
CA LEU A 224 -5.66 -5.42 -12.80
C LEU A 224 -5.17 -4.23 -11.97
N VAL A 225 -3.89 -3.92 -12.12
CA VAL A 225 -3.27 -2.66 -11.70
C VAL A 225 -2.77 -1.92 -12.93
N ILE A 226 -3.08 -0.64 -13.07
CA ILE A 226 -2.55 0.21 -14.12
C ILE A 226 -1.72 1.32 -13.47
N ASN A 227 -0.44 1.38 -13.80
CA ASN A 227 0.39 2.53 -13.52
C ASN A 227 0.20 3.55 -14.66
N TYR A 228 -0.80 4.44 -14.49
CA TYR A 228 -1.03 5.57 -15.41
C TYR A 228 0.17 6.49 -15.44
N ASP A 229 0.81 6.67 -14.28
CA ASP A 229 2.12 7.26 -14.13
C ASP A 229 3.07 6.26 -13.47
N ILE A 230 4.25 6.07 -14.07
CA ILE A 230 5.28 5.21 -13.50
C ILE A 230 5.82 5.82 -12.21
N PRO A 231 5.93 5.07 -11.11
CA PRO A 231 6.53 5.56 -9.88
C PRO A 231 8.03 5.79 -10.09
N LYS A 232 8.60 6.74 -9.33
CA LYS A 232 10.04 7.01 -9.37
C LYS A 232 10.85 5.99 -8.55
N ASP A 233 10.25 5.53 -7.49
CA ASP A 233 10.85 4.63 -6.52
C ASP A 233 10.44 3.17 -6.86
N PRO A 234 11.42 2.25 -7.01
CA PRO A 234 11.14 0.84 -7.29
C PRO A 234 10.30 0.14 -6.23
N ASP A 235 10.47 0.47 -4.95
CA ASP A 235 9.69 -0.14 -3.86
C ASP A 235 8.21 0.23 -3.97
N THR A 236 7.93 1.48 -4.32
CA THR A 236 6.57 1.96 -4.61
C THR A 236 5.91 1.16 -5.74
N TYR A 237 6.67 0.79 -6.76
CA TYR A 237 6.18 -0.06 -7.85
C TYR A 237 5.68 -1.41 -7.33
N ILE A 238 6.47 -2.09 -6.49
CA ILE A 238 6.10 -3.37 -5.91
C ILE A 238 4.84 -3.26 -5.04
N HIS A 239 4.74 -2.21 -4.24
CA HIS A 239 3.56 -1.97 -3.40
C HIS A 239 2.28 -1.72 -4.22
N ARG A 240 2.40 -1.04 -5.37
CA ARG A 240 1.29 -0.82 -6.30
C ARG A 240 0.83 -2.13 -6.94
N ILE A 241 1.74 -2.84 -7.61
CA ILE A 241 1.38 -4.07 -8.32
C ILE A 241 0.99 -5.20 -7.37
N GLY A 242 1.54 -5.21 -6.15
CA GLY A 242 1.18 -6.14 -5.08
C GLY A 242 -0.28 -6.03 -4.61
N ARG A 243 -1.08 -5.10 -5.17
CA ARG A 243 -2.55 -5.09 -5.01
C ARG A 243 -3.22 -6.11 -5.92
N SER A 244 -2.54 -6.61 -6.95
CA SER A 244 -3.01 -7.73 -7.78
C SER A 244 -2.33 -9.04 -7.36
N GLY A 245 -2.91 -10.18 -7.75
CA GLY A 245 -2.23 -11.48 -7.66
C GLY A 245 -2.05 -12.08 -6.26
N ARG A 246 -2.81 -11.70 -5.23
CA ARG A 246 -2.70 -12.26 -3.87
C ARG A 246 -3.38 -13.64 -3.73
N TYR A 247 -2.93 -14.46 -2.78
CA TYR A 247 -3.51 -15.78 -2.42
C TYR A 247 -3.54 -16.80 -3.58
N GLY A 248 -2.47 -16.81 -4.42
CA GLY A 248 -2.35 -17.79 -5.51
C GLY A 248 -3.17 -17.45 -6.76
N ARG A 249 -3.84 -16.30 -6.80
CA ARG A 249 -4.47 -15.81 -8.04
C ARG A 249 -3.45 -15.07 -8.90
N LYS A 250 -3.59 -15.18 -10.20
CA LYS A 250 -2.80 -14.41 -11.16
C LYS A 250 -3.30 -12.98 -11.22
N GLY A 251 -2.39 -12.02 -11.29
CA GLY A 251 -2.69 -10.60 -11.47
C GLY A 251 -2.03 -10.04 -12.72
N ILE A 252 -2.50 -8.90 -13.19
CA ILE A 252 -1.88 -8.15 -14.29
C ILE A 252 -1.51 -6.76 -13.80
N ALA A 253 -0.32 -6.31 -14.19
CA ALA A 253 0.13 -4.94 -14.07
C ALA A 253 0.44 -4.37 -15.45
N ILE A 254 -0.16 -3.23 -15.79
CA ILE A 254 0.09 -2.53 -17.06
C ILE A 254 0.68 -1.15 -16.74
N ASN A 255 1.78 -0.83 -17.41
CA ASN A 255 2.55 0.37 -17.17
C ASN A 255 2.50 1.27 -18.41
N PHE A 256 2.04 2.50 -18.27
CA PHE A 256 2.04 3.50 -19.34
C PHE A 256 3.39 4.21 -19.36
N GLU A 257 4.23 3.82 -20.32
CA GLU A 257 5.59 4.34 -20.46
C GLU A 257 5.64 5.48 -21.48
N THR A 258 6.13 6.64 -21.07
CA THR A 258 6.57 7.70 -21.99
C THR A 258 8.09 7.74 -22.08
N SER A 259 8.63 8.54 -23.00
CA SER A 259 10.10 8.70 -23.12
C SER A 259 10.76 9.19 -21.81
N ARG A 260 10.01 9.92 -20.97
CA ARG A 260 10.48 10.42 -19.67
C ARG A 260 10.57 9.31 -18.62
N ASP A 261 9.81 8.24 -18.77
CA ASP A 261 9.69 7.17 -17.79
C ASP A 261 10.70 6.03 -18.00
N ARG A 262 11.43 6.03 -19.12
CA ARG A 262 12.39 4.96 -19.47
C ARG A 262 13.42 4.66 -18.39
N ASN A 263 13.94 5.71 -17.74
CA ASN A 263 14.92 5.53 -16.66
C ASN A 263 14.28 4.91 -15.42
N ASN A 264 13.04 5.28 -15.11
CA ASN A 264 12.31 4.70 -13.98
C ASN A 264 12.01 3.21 -14.23
N ILE A 265 11.57 2.84 -15.44
CA ILE A 265 11.35 1.43 -15.83
C ILE A 265 12.64 0.63 -15.69
N LYS A 266 13.75 1.13 -16.25
CA LYS A 266 15.06 0.46 -16.11
C LYS A 266 15.52 0.31 -14.66
N SER A 267 15.27 1.31 -13.84
CA SER A 267 15.59 1.26 -12.41
C SER A 267 14.78 0.16 -11.70
N ILE A 268 13.47 0.06 -11.99
CA ILE A 268 12.59 -0.99 -11.46
C ILE A 268 13.06 -2.38 -11.92
N GLU A 269 13.32 -2.56 -13.23
CA GLU A 269 13.79 -3.82 -13.79
C GLU A 269 15.12 -4.27 -13.16
N SER A 270 16.05 -3.32 -12.96
CA SER A 270 17.36 -3.58 -12.36
C SER A 270 17.27 -3.89 -10.88
N ALA A 271 16.42 -3.17 -10.13
CA ALA A 271 16.28 -3.35 -8.67
C ALA A 271 15.74 -4.74 -8.30
N TYR A 272 14.86 -5.29 -9.12
CA TYR A 272 14.18 -6.57 -8.83
C TYR A 272 14.56 -7.71 -9.77
N GLY A 273 15.50 -7.51 -10.67
CA GLY A 273 15.93 -8.54 -11.64
C GLY A 273 14.79 -9.02 -12.54
N ILE A 274 13.82 -8.15 -12.83
CA ILE A 274 12.64 -8.46 -13.65
C ILE A 274 12.76 -7.83 -15.03
N LYS A 275 11.94 -8.31 -15.95
CA LYS A 275 11.74 -7.70 -17.27
C LYS A 275 10.26 -7.40 -17.44
N ILE A 276 9.93 -6.14 -17.71
CA ILE A 276 8.57 -5.70 -18.01
C ILE A 276 8.39 -5.80 -19.53
N GLU A 277 7.55 -6.73 -19.98
CA GLU A 277 7.35 -7.02 -21.38
C GLU A 277 6.42 -6.02 -22.07
N GLU A 278 6.53 -5.89 -23.39
CA GLU A 278 5.55 -5.11 -24.15
C GLU A 278 4.18 -5.78 -24.09
N LEU A 279 3.13 -4.96 -23.98
CA LEU A 279 1.76 -5.46 -23.95
C LEU A 279 1.41 -6.13 -25.27
N PRO A 280 1.06 -7.43 -25.29
CA PRO A 280 0.71 -8.12 -26.53
C PRO A 280 -0.63 -7.63 -27.09
N SER A 281 -0.76 -7.68 -28.42
CA SER A 281 -1.97 -7.24 -29.13
C SER A 281 -3.23 -8.04 -28.77
N ASP A 282 -3.07 -9.28 -28.30
CA ASP A 282 -4.13 -10.22 -27.94
C ASP A 282 -4.35 -10.31 -26.42
N ILE A 283 -4.26 -9.18 -25.73
CA ILE A 283 -4.44 -9.06 -24.27
C ILE A 283 -5.74 -9.74 -23.75
N GLU A 284 -6.76 -9.81 -24.60
CA GLU A 284 -8.03 -10.48 -24.28
C GLU A 284 -7.84 -11.95 -23.87
N LYS A 285 -6.87 -12.64 -24.48
CA LYS A 285 -6.55 -14.04 -24.14
C LYS A 285 -5.87 -14.14 -22.78
N ILE A 286 -5.06 -13.16 -22.43
CA ILE A 286 -4.33 -13.13 -21.16
C ILE A 286 -5.29 -12.94 -19.99
N VAL A 287 -6.25 -12.02 -20.13
CA VAL A 287 -7.24 -11.70 -19.09
C VAL A 287 -8.24 -12.83 -18.86
N LYS A 288 -8.57 -13.64 -19.87
CA LYS A 288 -9.46 -14.80 -19.72
C LYS A 288 -8.93 -15.88 -18.78
N HIS A 289 -7.66 -15.85 -18.43
CA HIS A 289 -7.00 -16.82 -17.55
C HIS A 289 -6.77 -16.31 -16.12
N ILE A 290 -7.36 -15.16 -15.78
CA ILE A 290 -7.31 -14.49 -14.46
C ILE A 290 -8.71 -14.41 -13.85
#